data_e1e44441cf61850e07d092b079b73229
#
_entry.id   e1e44441cf61850e07d092b079b73229
#
_cell.length_a   1.000
_cell.length_b   1.000
_cell.length_c   1.000
_cell.angle_alpha   90.00
_cell.angle_beta   90.00
_cell.angle_gamma   90.00
#
_symmetry.space_group_name_H-M   'P 1'
#
loop_
_entity.id
_entity.type
_entity.pdbx_description
1 polymer ?
#
loop_
_entity_poly.entity_id
_entity_poly.type
_entity_poly.pdbx_seq_one_letter_code
_entity_poly.pdbx_strand_id
1 'polypeptide(L)'
;MRDFFQKLDDLAGIKTENIWAKQLERVAFVFLVLMFLTAPHSIAASQTAWLIGMFVWLLRFAVKPRPRFVRTPLDIALWMFFCWSVISSIFSFAPDLSINKLRGTALFLIFYFVVNNLRNLRAVKFLAVALVFSCLVNVVWTPIQRIIGRGVEIHGVAAESPLAKALLIEGDTLLIANGTKIKSPEDLLAQIEQNETTKITFYRPDFDFAVDVKRENLLTGENALQKLGIENWKKSHNWRSSGFYGHYTTYAEVLQLIASLVFGLFIASFRRKKKDEVVKGENKHSEFLSFSFSYPLLFSFAAMSLALLLTVTRASQLALIVSAFSIVFLVNRKMLLILAAILLPVVIGGLVFLQQSRHVGFFDSNDDSTKYRQTMWRDGARIWTENPRNFLLGVGMDSTQRFWREWNMFDGGKLPLGHFHSTPLQLLVERGLPALLLWLWILWIYGRTLLRKRKFSDVEESKIFPSWIEKGIILGCFGGMIGFFTSGLVHYNLGDQEVEMVFFMLMGLGISLVTQDSRFMLQNYSSPNGES
;
A
#
# COMPACT_ATOMS: atom_id res chain seq x y z
N MET A 1 0.46 -12.68 34.83
CA MET A 1 0.71 -13.53 33.63
C MET A 1 -0.51 -14.33 33.19
N ARG A 2 -1.20 -15.10 34.07
CA ARG A 2 -2.43 -15.86 33.72
C ARG A 2 -3.52 -14.98 33.10
N ASP A 3 -3.81 -13.83 33.70
CA ASP A 3 -4.83 -12.87 33.20
C ASP A 3 -4.51 -12.34 31.80
N PHE A 4 -3.24 -12.04 31.52
CA PHE A 4 -2.80 -11.63 30.17
C PHE A 4 -3.06 -12.70 29.11
N PHE A 5 -2.65 -13.95 29.38
CA PHE A 5 -2.88 -15.05 28.44
C PHE A 5 -4.36 -15.36 28.24
N GLN A 6 -5.18 -15.21 29.28
CA GLN A 6 -6.62 -15.38 29.18
C GLN A 6 -7.24 -14.30 28.26
N LYS A 7 -6.87 -13.02 28.45
CA LYS A 7 -7.32 -11.93 27.56
C LYS A 7 -6.87 -12.12 26.10
N LEU A 8 -5.65 -12.64 25.90
CA LEU A 8 -5.15 -12.98 24.57
C LEU A 8 -5.97 -14.12 23.93
N ASP A 9 -6.26 -15.18 24.69
CA ASP A 9 -7.08 -16.30 24.22
C ASP A 9 -8.49 -15.84 23.84
N ASP A 10 -9.10 -14.99 24.67
CA ASP A 10 -10.44 -14.43 24.45
C ASP A 10 -10.45 -13.54 23.18
N LEU A 11 -9.42 -12.71 23.01
CA LEU A 11 -9.26 -11.85 21.82
C LEU A 11 -9.06 -12.70 20.55
N ALA A 12 -8.16 -13.68 20.59
CA ALA A 12 -7.86 -14.55 19.47
C ALA A 12 -8.94 -15.61 19.20
N GLY A 13 -9.87 -15.83 20.14
CA GLY A 13 -10.89 -16.88 20.07
C GLY A 13 -10.32 -18.28 20.18
N ILE A 14 -9.26 -18.46 20.99
CA ILE A 14 -8.58 -19.74 21.20
C ILE A 14 -9.37 -20.56 22.24
N LYS A 15 -9.95 -21.67 21.79
CA LYS A 15 -10.73 -22.60 22.63
C LYS A 15 -10.05 -23.98 22.79
N THR A 16 -8.85 -24.13 22.29
CA THR A 16 -8.12 -25.41 22.25
C THR A 16 -7.61 -25.75 23.65
N GLU A 17 -7.87 -26.98 24.13
CA GLU A 17 -7.46 -27.47 25.45
C GLU A 17 -6.01 -27.98 25.47
N ASN A 18 -5.56 -28.59 24.35
CA ASN A 18 -4.18 -29.08 24.24
C ASN A 18 -3.18 -27.92 24.38
N ILE A 19 -2.28 -28.05 25.35
CA ILE A 19 -1.31 -27.01 25.70
C ILE A 19 -0.43 -26.61 24.52
N TRP A 20 0.12 -27.57 23.80
CA TRP A 20 1.01 -27.29 22.64
C TRP A 20 0.28 -26.62 21.51
N ALA A 21 -0.91 -27.15 21.19
CA ALA A 21 -1.79 -26.54 20.18
C ALA A 21 -2.16 -25.11 20.53
N LYS A 22 -2.50 -24.86 21.81
CA LYS A 22 -2.86 -23.55 22.36
C LYS A 22 -1.68 -22.57 22.26
N GLN A 23 -0.46 -23.00 22.59
CA GLN A 23 0.72 -22.13 22.49
C GLN A 23 1.04 -21.77 21.03
N LEU A 24 0.96 -22.73 20.09
CA LEU A 24 1.15 -22.45 18.69
C LEU A 24 0.12 -21.45 18.15
N GLU A 25 -1.15 -21.57 18.58
CA GLU A 25 -2.20 -20.64 18.19
C GLU A 25 -1.97 -19.23 18.74
N ARG A 26 -1.51 -19.10 20.01
CA ARG A 26 -1.13 -17.81 20.60
C ARG A 26 0.01 -17.17 19.85
N VAL A 27 1.07 -17.91 19.57
CA VAL A 27 2.25 -17.40 18.87
C VAL A 27 1.87 -16.97 17.44
N ALA A 28 1.10 -17.78 16.71
CA ALA A 28 0.62 -17.41 15.38
C ALA A 28 -0.21 -16.12 15.41
N PHE A 29 -1.09 -15.96 16.40
CA PHE A 29 -1.89 -14.75 16.55
C PHE A 29 -1.05 -13.52 16.94
N VAL A 30 -0.05 -13.67 17.82
CA VAL A 30 0.89 -12.59 18.15
C VAL A 30 1.65 -12.12 16.90
N PHE A 31 2.15 -13.03 16.09
CA PHE A 31 2.83 -12.68 14.83
C PHE A 31 1.87 -12.08 13.80
N LEU A 32 0.61 -12.48 13.79
CA LEU A 32 -0.43 -11.81 13.00
C LEU A 32 -0.61 -10.35 13.45
N VAL A 33 -0.69 -10.08 14.75
CA VAL A 33 -0.77 -8.72 15.29
C VAL A 33 0.48 -7.91 14.93
N LEU A 34 1.66 -8.49 15.11
CA LEU A 34 2.93 -7.83 14.75
C LEU A 34 2.99 -7.47 13.27
N MET A 35 2.54 -8.37 12.39
CA MET A 35 2.46 -8.09 10.94
C MET A 35 1.59 -6.87 10.66
N PHE A 36 0.41 -6.75 11.30
CA PHE A 36 -0.48 -5.60 11.13
C PHE A 36 0.11 -4.29 11.68
N LEU A 37 0.81 -4.36 12.81
CA LEU A 37 1.44 -3.20 13.42
C LEU A 37 2.68 -2.72 12.65
N THR A 38 3.42 -3.62 12.04
CA THR A 38 4.67 -3.27 11.35
C THR A 38 4.48 -2.95 9.86
N ALA A 39 3.37 -3.39 9.25
CA ALA A 39 3.10 -3.18 7.83
C ALA A 39 3.18 -1.71 7.39
N PRO A 40 2.68 -0.70 8.15
CA PRO A 40 2.82 0.71 7.76
C PRO A 40 4.23 1.30 7.93
N HIS A 41 5.21 0.53 8.42
CA HIS A 41 6.52 1.07 8.81
C HIS A 41 7.70 0.38 8.16
N SER A 42 7.66 -0.95 8.01
CA SER A 42 8.82 -1.74 7.60
C SER A 42 8.42 -3.04 6.92
N ILE A 43 8.82 -3.19 5.66
CA ILE A 43 8.64 -4.44 4.92
C ILE A 43 9.37 -5.60 5.61
N ALA A 44 10.62 -5.39 6.03
CA ALA A 44 11.42 -6.45 6.64
C ALA A 44 10.76 -6.97 7.92
N ALA A 45 10.26 -6.07 8.79
CA ALA A 45 9.58 -6.46 10.01
C ALA A 45 8.25 -7.18 9.75
N SER A 46 7.45 -6.68 8.79
CA SER A 46 6.16 -7.30 8.45
C SER A 46 6.32 -8.63 7.73
N GLN A 47 7.28 -8.78 6.82
CA GLN A 47 7.59 -10.06 6.18
C GLN A 47 8.14 -11.08 7.18
N THR A 48 9.02 -10.67 8.08
CA THR A 48 9.53 -11.54 9.15
C THR A 48 8.40 -12.03 10.05
N ALA A 49 7.51 -11.11 10.47
CA ALA A 49 6.35 -11.47 11.28
C ALA A 49 5.43 -12.44 10.53
N TRP A 50 5.17 -12.19 9.24
CA TRP A 50 4.40 -13.10 8.40
C TRP A 50 5.03 -14.49 8.26
N LEU A 51 6.32 -14.55 7.92
CA LEU A 51 7.01 -15.84 7.71
C LEU A 51 7.06 -16.69 8.99
N ILE A 52 7.39 -16.08 10.13
CA ILE A 52 7.40 -16.79 11.42
C ILE A 52 5.98 -17.22 11.80
N GLY A 53 5.00 -16.31 11.68
CA GLY A 53 3.60 -16.59 11.96
C GLY A 53 3.03 -17.71 11.09
N MET A 54 3.34 -17.69 9.78
CA MET A 54 2.95 -18.71 8.82
C MET A 54 3.59 -20.07 9.17
N PHE A 55 4.87 -20.09 9.47
CA PHE A 55 5.57 -21.30 9.89
C PHE A 55 4.94 -21.92 11.15
N VAL A 56 4.69 -21.12 12.18
CA VAL A 56 4.03 -21.57 13.41
C VAL A 56 2.61 -22.07 13.14
N TRP A 57 1.87 -21.36 12.29
CA TRP A 57 0.53 -21.80 11.87
C TRP A 57 0.56 -23.14 11.11
N LEU A 58 1.55 -23.37 10.25
CA LEU A 58 1.74 -24.66 9.58
C LEU A 58 2.09 -25.76 10.58
N LEU A 59 2.99 -25.50 11.54
CA LEU A 59 3.31 -26.44 12.63
C LEU A 59 2.07 -26.84 13.44
N ARG A 60 1.09 -25.94 13.56
CA ARG A 60 -0.15 -26.21 14.27
C ARG A 60 -0.93 -27.39 13.68
N PHE A 61 -0.76 -27.71 12.39
CA PHE A 61 -1.40 -28.87 11.76
C PHE A 61 -0.78 -30.21 12.15
N ALA A 62 0.44 -30.20 12.70
CA ALA A 62 1.09 -31.40 13.24
C ALA A 62 0.54 -31.81 14.61
N VAL A 63 -0.09 -30.88 15.36
CA VAL A 63 -0.60 -31.12 16.72
C VAL A 63 -2.10 -31.37 16.72
N LYS A 64 -2.55 -32.46 17.35
CA LYS A 64 -3.99 -32.77 17.50
C LYS A 64 -4.66 -31.94 18.63
N PRO A 65 -5.94 -31.55 18.48
CA PRO A 65 -6.79 -31.69 17.31
C PRO A 65 -6.32 -30.76 16.18
N ARG A 66 -6.33 -31.23 14.94
CA ARG A 66 -5.92 -30.43 13.78
C ARG A 66 -6.88 -29.27 13.54
N PRO A 67 -6.42 -28.05 13.25
CA PRO A 67 -7.30 -26.94 12.91
C PRO A 67 -8.04 -27.20 11.60
N ARG A 68 -9.27 -26.71 11.51
CA ARG A 68 -10.02 -26.75 10.25
C ARG A 68 -9.55 -25.61 9.36
N PHE A 69 -9.17 -25.92 8.14
CA PHE A 69 -8.84 -24.92 7.12
C PHE A 69 -10.12 -24.20 6.66
N VAL A 70 -10.07 -22.87 6.63
CA VAL A 70 -11.20 -22.04 6.22
C VAL A 70 -11.25 -21.97 4.71
N ARG A 71 -12.28 -22.56 4.11
CA ARG A 71 -12.56 -22.41 2.68
C ARG A 71 -13.19 -21.05 2.40
N THR A 72 -12.77 -20.42 1.32
CA THR A 72 -13.24 -19.10 0.91
C THR A 72 -13.69 -19.11 -0.55
N PRO A 73 -14.54 -18.16 -0.96
CA PRO A 73 -14.92 -18.02 -2.37
C PRO A 73 -13.75 -17.70 -3.31
N LEU A 74 -12.62 -17.22 -2.76
CA LEU A 74 -11.43 -16.79 -3.51
C LEU A 74 -10.46 -17.94 -3.79
N ASP A 75 -10.59 -19.08 -3.13
CA ASP A 75 -9.58 -20.15 -3.16
C ASP A 75 -9.21 -20.57 -4.59
N ILE A 76 -10.22 -20.89 -5.41
CA ILE A 76 -9.99 -21.36 -6.78
C ILE A 76 -9.27 -20.27 -7.60
N ALA A 77 -9.74 -19.04 -7.53
CA ALA A 77 -9.18 -17.97 -8.35
C ALA A 77 -7.72 -17.63 -7.95
N LEU A 78 -7.41 -17.58 -6.64
CA LEU A 78 -6.06 -17.34 -6.14
C LEU A 78 -5.08 -18.43 -6.54
N TRP A 79 -5.48 -19.71 -6.37
CA TRP A 79 -4.63 -20.83 -6.75
C TRP A 79 -4.47 -20.95 -8.26
N MET A 80 -5.50 -20.69 -9.06
CA MET A 80 -5.38 -20.66 -10.52
C MET A 80 -4.44 -19.56 -10.99
N PHE A 81 -4.51 -18.37 -10.38
CA PHE A 81 -3.59 -17.28 -10.69
C PHE A 81 -2.12 -17.64 -10.37
N PHE A 82 -1.89 -18.28 -9.21
CA PHE A 82 -0.56 -18.75 -8.84
C PHE A 82 -0.06 -19.87 -9.75
N CYS A 83 -0.86 -20.90 -10.00
CA CYS A 83 -0.49 -21.99 -10.90
C CYS A 83 -0.21 -21.49 -12.32
N TRP A 84 -1.02 -20.56 -12.83
CA TRP A 84 -0.75 -19.91 -14.12
C TRP A 84 0.57 -19.15 -14.12
N SER A 85 0.87 -18.42 -13.05
CA SER A 85 2.15 -17.72 -12.91
C SER A 85 3.35 -18.69 -12.89
N VAL A 86 3.19 -19.87 -12.29
CA VAL A 86 4.22 -20.94 -12.33
C VAL A 86 4.41 -21.44 -13.76
N ILE A 87 3.31 -21.74 -14.48
CA ILE A 87 3.36 -22.19 -15.87
C ILE A 87 4.07 -21.14 -16.73
N SER A 88 3.64 -19.88 -16.66
CA SER A 88 4.27 -18.78 -17.39
C SER A 88 5.77 -18.64 -17.07
N SER A 89 6.16 -18.84 -15.81
CA SER A 89 7.57 -18.76 -15.38
C SER A 89 8.43 -19.89 -15.95
N ILE A 90 7.90 -21.11 -16.02
CA ILE A 90 8.61 -22.26 -16.61
C ILE A 90 8.84 -22.04 -18.11
N PHE A 91 7.84 -21.51 -18.80
CA PHE A 91 7.90 -21.21 -20.23
C PHE A 91 8.43 -19.80 -20.56
N SER A 92 9.04 -19.11 -19.59
CA SER A 92 9.61 -17.78 -19.74
C SER A 92 10.84 -17.77 -20.67
N PHE A 93 11.18 -16.61 -21.25
CA PHE A 93 12.45 -16.38 -21.91
C PHE A 93 13.64 -16.35 -20.92
N ALA A 94 13.38 -16.00 -19.64
CA ALA A 94 14.34 -16.05 -18.54
C ALA A 94 13.76 -16.83 -17.36
N PRO A 95 13.69 -18.19 -17.41
CA PRO A 95 13.03 -18.99 -16.38
C PRO A 95 13.65 -18.81 -14.98
N ASP A 96 14.95 -18.64 -14.89
CA ASP A 96 15.69 -18.40 -13.64
C ASP A 96 15.22 -17.12 -12.93
N LEU A 97 15.04 -16.03 -13.66
CA LEU A 97 14.52 -14.77 -13.12
C LEU A 97 13.03 -14.91 -12.74
N SER A 98 12.23 -15.48 -13.65
CA SER A 98 10.79 -15.60 -13.46
C SER A 98 10.42 -16.51 -12.29
N ILE A 99 11.11 -17.64 -12.11
CA ILE A 99 10.91 -18.56 -10.98
C ILE A 99 11.27 -17.87 -9.65
N ASN A 100 12.38 -17.11 -9.63
CA ASN A 100 12.75 -16.36 -8.43
C ASN A 100 11.69 -15.29 -8.03
N LYS A 101 10.98 -14.72 -9.01
CA LYS A 101 9.90 -13.75 -8.77
C LYS A 101 8.60 -14.39 -8.26
N LEU A 102 8.42 -15.70 -8.35
CA LEU A 102 7.24 -16.38 -7.81
C LEU A 102 7.07 -16.16 -6.30
N ARG A 103 8.15 -15.89 -5.57
CA ARG A 103 8.07 -15.52 -4.14
C ARG A 103 7.21 -14.28 -3.89
N GLY A 104 7.24 -13.29 -4.79
CA GLY A 104 6.33 -12.13 -4.73
C GLY A 104 4.90 -12.57 -4.99
N THR A 105 4.65 -13.33 -6.06
CA THR A 105 3.31 -13.85 -6.35
C THR A 105 2.73 -14.71 -5.21
N ALA A 106 3.57 -15.35 -4.38
CA ALA A 106 3.16 -16.13 -3.23
C ALA A 106 2.66 -15.29 -2.02
N LEU A 107 2.75 -13.96 -2.07
CA LEU A 107 2.26 -13.08 -0.99
C LEU A 107 0.74 -13.21 -0.76
N PHE A 108 -0.03 -13.74 -1.72
CA PHE A 108 -1.43 -14.08 -1.47
C PHE A 108 -1.63 -15.06 -0.30
N LEU A 109 -0.60 -15.80 0.12
CA LEU A 109 -0.64 -16.66 1.30
C LEU A 109 -0.88 -15.88 2.60
N ILE A 110 -0.58 -14.56 2.62
CA ILE A 110 -0.95 -13.65 3.70
C ILE A 110 -2.46 -13.66 3.93
N PHE A 111 -3.24 -13.65 2.85
CA PHE A 111 -4.69 -13.76 2.93
C PHE A 111 -5.11 -15.02 3.69
N TYR A 112 -4.52 -16.18 3.40
CA TYR A 112 -4.83 -17.42 4.11
C TYR A 112 -4.38 -17.40 5.57
N PHE A 113 -3.22 -16.81 5.85
CA PHE A 113 -2.75 -16.63 7.22
C PHE A 113 -3.71 -15.78 8.03
N VAL A 114 -4.20 -14.67 7.47
CA VAL A 114 -5.19 -13.79 8.11
C VAL A 114 -6.51 -14.53 8.35
N VAL A 115 -7.12 -15.11 7.31
CA VAL A 115 -8.46 -15.73 7.38
C VAL A 115 -8.50 -16.92 8.34
N ASN A 116 -7.43 -17.72 8.41
CA ASN A 116 -7.40 -18.92 9.25
C ASN A 116 -7.05 -18.63 10.73
N ASN A 117 -6.42 -17.48 11.03
CA ASN A 117 -6.08 -17.11 12.41
C ASN A 117 -7.06 -16.08 13.01
N LEU A 118 -7.96 -15.49 12.21
CA LEU A 118 -9.07 -14.67 12.71
C LEU A 118 -10.28 -15.55 13.01
N ARG A 119 -10.52 -15.85 14.28
CA ARG A 119 -11.56 -16.80 14.73
C ARG A 119 -12.81 -16.12 15.29
N ASN A 120 -12.74 -14.84 15.61
CA ASN A 120 -13.87 -14.09 16.12
C ASN A 120 -13.88 -12.64 15.62
N LEU A 121 -15.04 -12.00 15.72
CA LEU A 121 -15.25 -10.61 15.27
C LEU A 121 -14.45 -9.60 16.10
N ARG A 122 -14.12 -9.91 17.36
CA ARG A 122 -13.31 -9.02 18.22
C ARG A 122 -11.88 -8.89 17.66
N ALA A 123 -11.29 -10.02 17.22
CA ALA A 123 -9.97 -10.02 16.61
C ALA A 123 -9.94 -9.21 15.29
N VAL A 124 -10.96 -9.35 14.45
CA VAL A 124 -11.05 -8.58 13.18
C VAL A 124 -11.11 -7.08 13.45
N LYS A 125 -11.98 -6.65 14.39
CA LYS A 125 -12.10 -5.24 14.79
C LYS A 125 -10.80 -4.71 15.39
N PHE A 126 -10.18 -5.50 16.27
CA PHE A 126 -8.91 -5.14 16.90
C PHE A 126 -7.81 -4.93 15.85
N LEU A 127 -7.63 -5.85 14.90
CA LEU A 127 -6.60 -5.71 13.86
C LEU A 127 -6.87 -4.55 12.90
N ALA A 128 -8.11 -4.30 12.53
CA ALA A 128 -8.46 -3.14 11.72
C ALA A 128 -8.10 -1.83 12.43
N VAL A 129 -8.43 -1.71 13.73
CA VAL A 129 -8.08 -0.52 14.54
C VAL A 129 -6.57 -0.43 14.76
N ALA A 130 -5.89 -1.55 15.03
CA ALA A 130 -4.44 -1.61 15.24
C ALA A 130 -3.68 -1.15 13.97
N LEU A 131 -4.12 -1.57 12.78
CA LEU A 131 -3.55 -1.14 11.50
C LEU A 131 -3.70 0.38 11.31
N VAL A 132 -4.91 0.91 11.55
CA VAL A 132 -5.18 2.36 11.44
C VAL A 132 -4.31 3.14 12.42
N PHE A 133 -4.29 2.73 13.70
CA PHE A 133 -3.50 3.40 14.73
C PHE A 133 -2.00 3.37 14.42
N SER A 134 -1.48 2.22 13.99
CA SER A 134 -0.10 2.10 13.58
C SER A 134 0.23 3.02 12.39
N CYS A 135 -0.62 3.07 11.37
CA CYS A 135 -0.44 3.96 10.23
C CYS A 135 -0.42 5.45 10.63
N LEU A 136 -1.21 5.86 11.64
CA LEU A 136 -1.21 7.24 12.13
C LEU A 136 0.15 7.68 12.68
N VAL A 137 0.96 6.77 13.23
CA VAL A 137 2.34 7.09 13.65
C VAL A 137 3.16 7.56 12.45
N ASN A 138 3.07 6.84 11.34
CA ASN A 138 3.75 7.22 10.08
C ASN A 138 3.19 8.54 9.51
N VAL A 139 1.87 8.73 9.59
CA VAL A 139 1.19 9.96 9.14
C VAL A 139 1.65 11.19 9.92
N VAL A 140 1.80 11.08 11.25
CA VAL A 140 2.31 12.16 12.11
C VAL A 140 3.79 12.43 11.82
N TRP A 141 4.57 11.39 11.56
CA TRP A 141 5.99 11.51 11.22
C TRP A 141 6.22 12.28 9.91
N THR A 142 5.35 12.15 8.95
CA THR A 142 5.49 12.76 7.61
C THR A 142 5.67 14.30 7.63
N PRO A 143 4.80 15.10 8.26
CA PRO A 143 5.03 16.55 8.36
C PRO A 143 6.24 16.90 9.24
N ILE A 144 6.53 16.11 10.29
CA ILE A 144 7.70 16.32 11.15
C ILE A 144 8.99 16.21 10.33
N GLN A 145 9.12 15.21 9.48
CA GLN A 145 10.28 15.09 8.58
C GLN A 145 10.48 16.33 7.71
N ARG A 146 9.39 16.91 7.19
CA ARG A 146 9.45 18.12 6.37
C ARG A 146 9.86 19.35 7.18
N ILE A 147 9.37 19.47 8.42
CA ILE A 147 9.75 20.59 9.31
C ILE A 147 11.24 20.49 9.69
N ILE A 148 11.75 19.30 9.95
CA ILE A 148 13.18 19.09 10.27
C ILE A 148 14.06 19.40 9.06
N GLY A 149 13.60 19.15 7.84
CA GLY A 149 14.37 19.28 6.62
C GLY A 149 15.38 18.15 6.43
N ARG A 150 15.95 18.05 5.22
CA ARG A 150 16.97 17.04 4.89
C ARG A 150 18.06 17.60 3.99
N GLY A 151 19.26 17.03 4.09
CA GLY A 151 20.37 17.27 3.16
C GLY A 151 20.82 18.71 3.09
N VAL A 152 21.57 19.01 2.03
CA VAL A 152 22.12 20.32 1.69
C VAL A 152 21.58 20.72 0.31
N GLU A 153 20.59 21.61 0.29
CA GLU A 153 20.08 22.21 -0.95
C GLU A 153 21.01 23.36 -1.35
N ILE A 154 21.63 23.23 -2.52
CA ILE A 154 22.69 24.16 -3.00
C ILE A 154 22.11 25.29 -3.82
N HIS A 155 22.67 26.49 -3.62
CA HIS A 155 22.31 27.73 -4.32
C HIS A 155 23.56 28.50 -4.76
N GLY A 156 23.48 29.17 -5.94
CA GLY A 156 24.59 29.95 -6.49
C GLY A 156 25.78 29.07 -6.87
N VAL A 157 25.54 28.02 -7.68
CA VAL A 157 26.60 27.07 -8.09
C VAL A 157 27.47 27.70 -9.17
N ALA A 158 28.74 27.97 -8.85
CA ALA A 158 29.70 28.53 -9.80
C ALA A 158 30.01 27.53 -10.92
N ALA A 159 30.14 27.99 -12.16
CA ALA A 159 30.42 27.15 -13.33
C ALA A 159 31.69 26.29 -13.18
N GLU A 160 32.71 26.81 -12.51
CA GLU A 160 34.00 26.14 -12.27
C GLU A 160 33.97 25.19 -11.06
N SER A 161 32.85 25.13 -10.33
CA SER A 161 32.75 24.34 -9.11
C SER A 161 32.87 22.83 -9.39
N PRO A 162 33.38 22.04 -8.42
CA PRO A 162 33.41 20.60 -8.50
C PRO A 162 32.01 20.01 -8.68
N LEU A 163 30.98 20.70 -8.16
CA LEU A 163 29.58 20.27 -8.23
C LEU A 163 29.00 20.53 -9.62
N ALA A 164 29.27 21.69 -10.24
CA ALA A 164 28.85 21.98 -11.62
C ALA A 164 29.52 21.03 -12.64
N LYS A 165 30.82 20.73 -12.46
CA LYS A 165 31.53 19.73 -13.27
C LYS A 165 30.94 18.33 -13.16
N ALA A 166 30.31 18.01 -12.05
CA ALA A 166 29.56 16.78 -11.85
C ALA A 166 28.06 16.89 -12.25
N LEU A 167 27.68 17.92 -13.02
CA LEU A 167 26.32 18.17 -13.51
C LEU A 167 25.26 18.44 -12.42
N LEU A 168 25.70 18.86 -11.22
CA LEU A 168 24.82 19.38 -10.20
C LEU A 168 24.45 20.84 -10.52
N ILE A 169 23.20 21.18 -10.27
CA ILE A 169 22.64 22.50 -10.57
C ILE A 169 22.01 23.12 -9.32
N GLU A 170 21.69 24.39 -9.40
CA GLU A 170 20.97 25.11 -8.36
C GLU A 170 19.66 24.41 -7.98
N GLY A 171 19.37 24.30 -6.68
CA GLY A 171 18.19 23.63 -6.14
C GLY A 171 18.34 22.12 -5.93
N ASP A 172 19.43 21.51 -6.38
CA ASP A 172 19.73 20.12 -6.04
C ASP A 172 19.95 19.95 -4.53
N THR A 173 19.41 18.88 -3.97
CA THR A 173 19.58 18.57 -2.55
C THR A 173 20.54 17.40 -2.37
N LEU A 174 21.73 17.64 -1.86
CA LEU A 174 22.74 16.64 -1.59
C LEU A 174 22.38 15.86 -0.31
N LEU A 175 22.30 14.54 -0.39
CA LEU A 175 21.75 13.69 0.67
C LEU A 175 22.82 12.83 1.35
N ILE A 176 23.62 12.14 0.54
CA ILE A 176 24.56 11.11 0.98
C ILE A 176 25.87 11.26 0.20
N ALA A 177 27.01 11.19 0.88
CA ALA A 177 28.33 11.10 0.27
C ALA A 177 29.02 9.80 0.75
N ASN A 178 29.42 8.92 -0.16
CA ASN A 178 30.04 7.62 0.14
C ASN A 178 29.29 6.82 1.23
N GLY A 179 27.96 6.82 1.19
CA GLY A 179 27.12 6.13 2.18
C GLY A 179 26.86 6.91 3.49
N THR A 180 27.50 8.05 3.70
CA THR A 180 27.33 8.90 4.89
C THR A 180 26.33 10.03 4.60
N LYS A 181 25.35 10.25 5.49
CA LYS A 181 24.37 11.34 5.35
C LYS A 181 25.04 12.70 5.50
N ILE A 182 24.75 13.61 4.56
CA ILE A 182 25.22 15.00 4.55
C ILE A 182 24.22 15.87 5.30
N LYS A 183 24.69 16.65 6.27
CA LYS A 183 23.89 17.59 7.05
C LYS A 183 24.31 19.04 6.84
N SER A 184 25.55 19.26 6.41
CA SER A 184 26.15 20.58 6.15
C SER A 184 27.16 20.51 5.00
N PRO A 185 27.57 21.64 4.40
CA PRO A 185 28.64 21.68 3.41
C PRO A 185 29.97 21.16 3.92
N GLU A 186 30.25 21.33 5.22
CA GLU A 186 31.47 20.86 5.86
C GLU A 186 31.52 19.33 5.87
N ASP A 187 30.40 18.66 6.13
CA ASP A 187 30.30 17.18 6.05
C ASP A 187 30.62 16.68 4.64
N LEU A 188 30.13 17.40 3.61
CA LEU A 188 30.39 17.05 2.22
C LEU A 188 31.87 17.27 1.88
N LEU A 189 32.42 18.44 2.23
CA LEU A 189 33.82 18.75 1.98
C LEU A 189 34.75 17.75 2.61
N ALA A 190 34.51 17.36 3.86
CA ALA A 190 35.29 16.34 4.55
C ALA A 190 35.30 15.00 3.81
N GLN A 191 34.17 14.59 3.22
CA GLN A 191 34.10 13.35 2.42
C GLN A 191 34.86 13.47 1.09
N ILE A 192 34.85 14.65 0.45
CA ILE A 192 35.59 14.87 -0.80
C ILE A 192 37.10 14.97 -0.54
N GLU A 193 37.53 15.63 0.54
CA GLU A 193 38.95 15.75 0.89
C GLU A 193 39.59 14.42 1.25
N GLN A 194 38.83 13.47 1.84
CA GLN A 194 39.31 12.13 2.23
C GLN A 194 39.42 11.14 1.08
N ASN A 195 38.72 11.39 -0.04
CA ASN A 195 38.63 10.43 -1.15
C ASN A 195 39.02 11.08 -2.48
N GLU A 196 39.66 10.35 -3.38
CA GLU A 196 39.95 10.86 -4.74
C GLU A 196 38.67 11.12 -5.53
N THR A 197 37.68 10.23 -5.36
CA THR A 197 36.34 10.35 -5.96
C THR A 197 35.29 10.08 -4.89
N THR A 198 34.31 10.98 -4.78
CA THR A 198 33.22 10.87 -3.82
C THR A 198 31.92 10.70 -4.57
N LYS A 199 31.24 9.57 -4.33
CA LYS A 199 29.91 9.32 -4.87
C LYS A 199 28.87 10.06 -4.04
N ILE A 200 28.18 11.01 -4.66
CA ILE A 200 27.14 11.82 -4.02
C ILE A 200 25.78 11.37 -4.54
N THR A 201 24.90 11.01 -3.62
CA THR A 201 23.47 10.84 -3.92
C THR A 201 22.76 12.16 -3.62
N PHE A 202 22.00 12.67 -4.58
CA PHE A 202 21.26 13.91 -4.47
C PHE A 202 19.83 13.77 -4.99
N TYR A 203 18.95 14.60 -4.46
CA TYR A 203 17.57 14.71 -4.91
C TYR A 203 17.45 15.92 -5.83
N ARG A 204 16.95 15.67 -7.02
CA ARG A 204 16.41 16.68 -7.95
C ARG A 204 14.92 16.40 -8.06
N PRO A 205 14.05 17.43 -8.20
CA PRO A 205 12.61 17.18 -8.16
C PRO A 205 12.20 15.93 -8.92
N ASP A 206 11.55 15.04 -8.16
CA ASP A 206 10.99 13.73 -8.53
C ASP A 206 11.93 12.52 -8.51
N PHE A 207 13.27 12.68 -8.49
CA PHE A 207 14.20 11.55 -8.52
C PHE A 207 15.42 11.74 -7.63
N ASP A 208 15.93 10.62 -7.10
CA ASP A 208 17.26 10.57 -6.50
C ASP A 208 18.28 10.11 -7.56
N PHE A 209 19.35 10.85 -7.72
CA PHE A 209 20.43 10.59 -8.66
C PHE A 209 21.74 10.35 -7.89
N ALA A 210 22.73 9.80 -8.58
CA ALA A 210 24.07 9.68 -8.06
C ALA A 210 25.07 10.18 -9.10
N VAL A 211 26.06 10.95 -8.61
CA VAL A 211 27.19 11.47 -9.41
C VAL A 211 28.50 11.29 -8.64
N ASP A 212 29.58 11.27 -9.40
CA ASP A 212 30.91 11.17 -8.84
C ASP A 212 31.57 12.56 -8.91
N VAL A 213 32.02 13.05 -7.75
CA VAL A 213 32.74 14.31 -7.60
C VAL A 213 34.21 14.02 -7.29
N LYS A 214 35.15 14.57 -8.08
CA LYS A 214 36.55 14.36 -7.91
C LYS A 214 37.18 15.44 -7.01
N ARG A 215 38.06 15.02 -6.09
CA ARG A 215 38.80 15.94 -5.18
C ARG A 215 39.62 16.96 -5.92
N GLU A 216 40.26 16.60 -7.05
CA GLU A 216 41.08 17.49 -7.88
C GLU A 216 40.34 18.73 -8.39
N ASN A 217 39.02 18.70 -8.41
CA ASN A 217 38.19 19.79 -8.87
C ASN A 217 37.81 20.78 -7.75
N LEU A 218 38.22 20.56 -6.50
CA LEU A 218 37.98 21.50 -5.41
C LEU A 218 38.62 22.87 -5.73
N LEU A 219 37.87 23.93 -5.43
CA LEU A 219 38.37 25.29 -5.58
C LEU A 219 39.25 25.68 -4.38
N THR A 220 40.05 26.71 -4.58
CA THR A 220 40.82 27.36 -3.49
C THR A 220 39.87 28.24 -2.68
N GLY A 221 39.91 28.16 -1.35
CA GLY A 221 39.06 28.96 -0.49
C GLY A 221 39.31 28.69 0.99
N GLU A 222 38.81 29.58 1.85
CA GLU A 222 38.97 29.50 3.30
C GLU A 222 37.91 28.66 3.99
N ASN A 223 36.74 28.54 3.37
CA ASN A 223 35.59 27.80 3.93
C ASN A 223 35.02 26.78 2.95
N ALA A 224 34.10 25.92 3.46
CA ALA A 224 33.50 24.85 2.68
C ALA A 224 32.72 25.37 1.47
N LEU A 225 32.00 26.49 1.60
CA LEU A 225 31.21 27.06 0.51
C LEU A 225 32.10 27.46 -0.67
N GLN A 226 33.20 28.17 -0.36
CA GLN A 226 34.17 28.60 -1.37
C GLN A 226 34.84 27.42 -2.08
N LYS A 227 35.30 26.41 -1.30
CA LYS A 227 35.94 25.22 -1.87
C LYS A 227 34.98 24.39 -2.74
N LEU A 228 33.68 24.34 -2.38
CA LEU A 228 32.65 23.69 -3.14
C LEU A 228 32.08 24.54 -4.29
N GLY A 229 32.40 25.84 -4.31
CA GLY A 229 31.94 26.80 -5.31
C GLY A 229 30.42 27.02 -5.27
N ILE A 230 29.85 27.16 -4.07
CA ILE A 230 28.46 27.51 -3.83
C ILE A 230 28.34 28.78 -3.01
N GLU A 231 27.36 29.63 -3.30
CA GLU A 231 27.17 30.90 -2.58
C GLU A 231 26.44 30.68 -1.26
N ASN A 232 25.41 29.82 -1.27
CA ASN A 232 24.56 29.59 -0.12
C ASN A 232 24.02 28.18 -0.11
N TRP A 233 23.52 27.77 1.04
CA TRP A 233 22.82 26.51 1.21
C TRP A 233 21.73 26.62 2.26
N LYS A 234 20.75 25.71 2.17
CA LYS A 234 19.74 25.53 3.21
C LYS A 234 19.37 24.05 3.32
N LYS A 235 18.70 23.68 4.41
CA LYS A 235 18.04 22.35 4.47
C LYS A 235 16.87 22.34 3.51
N SER A 236 16.75 21.29 2.73
CA SER A 236 15.59 21.11 1.87
C SER A 236 14.35 20.76 2.68
N HIS A 237 13.23 21.40 2.37
CA HIS A 237 11.90 21.13 2.91
C HIS A 237 10.91 20.69 1.84
N ASN A 238 11.35 20.65 0.59
CA ASN A 238 10.50 20.37 -0.57
C ASN A 238 10.88 19.08 -1.30
N TRP A 239 10.38 17.95 -0.82
CA TRP A 239 10.51 16.66 -1.50
C TRP A 239 9.22 15.86 -1.42
N ARG A 240 9.11 14.76 -2.18
CA ARG A 240 8.03 13.80 -2.07
C ARG A 240 8.18 12.98 -0.79
N SER A 241 7.23 13.13 0.14
CA SER A 241 7.30 12.45 1.43
C SER A 241 7.09 10.95 1.27
N SER A 242 7.93 10.16 1.91
CA SER A 242 7.86 8.69 1.91
C SER A 242 7.57 8.07 3.27
N GLY A 243 7.37 8.91 4.31
CA GLY A 243 7.21 8.43 5.67
C GLY A 243 8.38 7.55 6.12
N PHE A 244 8.10 6.36 6.64
CA PHE A 244 9.12 5.36 6.99
C PHE A 244 9.50 4.44 5.81
N TYR A 245 8.80 4.53 4.67
CA TYR A 245 9.13 3.76 3.47
C TYR A 245 10.33 4.36 2.73
N GLY A 246 11.00 3.52 1.95
CA GLY A 246 12.10 3.96 1.10
C GLY A 246 11.64 4.75 -0.12
N HIS A 247 10.37 4.57 -0.54
CA HIS A 247 9.82 5.18 -1.75
C HIS A 247 8.47 5.84 -1.50
N TYR A 248 8.27 7.04 -2.06
CA TYR A 248 7.04 7.83 -1.89
C TYR A 248 5.80 7.20 -2.54
N THR A 249 5.96 6.44 -3.64
CA THR A 249 4.85 5.76 -4.30
C THR A 249 4.31 4.62 -3.44
N THR A 250 5.20 3.80 -2.88
CA THR A 250 4.85 2.73 -1.94
C THR A 250 4.06 3.28 -0.75
N TYR A 251 4.58 4.36 -0.14
CA TYR A 251 3.88 5.02 0.96
C TYR A 251 2.50 5.54 0.56
N ALA A 252 2.40 6.19 -0.60
CA ALA A 252 1.14 6.72 -1.12
C ALA A 252 0.09 5.63 -1.34
N GLU A 253 0.47 4.49 -1.89
CA GLU A 253 -0.43 3.37 -2.16
C GLU A 253 -0.88 2.66 -0.88
N VAL A 254 0.02 2.48 0.08
CA VAL A 254 -0.35 1.96 1.41
C VAL A 254 -1.29 2.93 2.13
N LEU A 255 -1.00 4.24 2.11
CA LEU A 255 -1.91 5.27 2.66
C LEU A 255 -3.29 5.21 2.00
N GLN A 256 -3.35 5.10 0.68
CA GLN A 256 -4.61 4.99 -0.05
C GLN A 256 -5.47 3.81 0.43
N LEU A 257 -4.86 2.64 0.63
CA LEU A 257 -5.54 1.44 1.13
C LEU A 257 -6.09 1.65 2.54
N ILE A 258 -5.25 2.14 3.46
CA ILE A 258 -5.63 2.30 4.88
C ILE A 258 -6.58 3.50 5.05
N ALA A 259 -6.39 4.60 4.31
CA ALA A 259 -7.32 5.73 4.31
C ALA A 259 -8.70 5.32 3.79
N SER A 260 -8.78 4.41 2.81
CA SER A 260 -10.05 3.83 2.36
C SER A 260 -10.76 3.05 3.47
N LEU A 261 -10.00 2.28 4.28
CA LEU A 261 -10.52 1.60 5.46
C LEU A 261 -11.08 2.60 6.48
N VAL A 262 -10.33 3.67 6.78
CA VAL A 262 -10.76 4.73 7.71
C VAL A 262 -11.99 5.45 7.20
N PHE A 263 -12.05 5.77 5.91
CA PHE A 263 -13.23 6.41 5.31
C PHE A 263 -14.47 5.51 5.36
N GLY A 264 -14.32 4.21 5.13
CA GLY A 264 -15.41 3.24 5.29
C GLY A 264 -15.94 3.21 6.74
N LEU A 265 -15.03 3.20 7.73
CA LEU A 265 -15.38 3.29 9.16
C LEU A 265 -16.09 4.62 9.49
N PHE A 266 -15.59 5.74 8.97
CA PHE A 266 -16.21 7.05 9.16
C PHE A 266 -17.63 7.11 8.62
N ILE A 267 -17.84 6.68 7.37
CA ILE A 267 -19.18 6.68 6.75
C ILE A 267 -20.16 5.77 7.51
N ALA A 268 -19.70 4.62 7.98
CA ALA A 268 -20.54 3.71 8.76
C ALA A 268 -20.90 4.28 10.14
N SER A 269 -19.97 4.96 10.81
CA SER A 269 -20.21 5.62 12.11
C SER A 269 -21.22 6.77 11.99
N PHE A 270 -21.13 7.57 10.94
CA PHE A 270 -22.02 8.71 10.68
C PHE A 270 -23.46 8.26 10.41
N ARG A 271 -23.65 7.13 9.74
CA ARG A 271 -24.99 6.60 9.42
C ARG A 271 -25.71 6.03 10.64
N ARG A 272 -24.97 5.51 11.62
CA ARG A 272 -25.53 5.08 12.92
C ARG A 272 -26.22 6.24 13.62
N LYS A 273 -25.59 7.41 13.68
CA LYS A 273 -26.12 8.61 14.33
C LYS A 273 -27.52 8.96 13.80
N LYS A 274 -27.70 8.99 12.48
CA LYS A 274 -28.97 9.34 11.85
C LYS A 274 -30.10 8.32 12.16
N LYS A 275 -29.79 7.05 12.33
CA LYS A 275 -30.78 6.01 12.66
C LYS A 275 -31.18 6.06 14.15
N ASP A 276 -30.20 6.28 15.03
CA ASP A 276 -30.45 6.42 16.47
C ASP A 276 -31.25 7.70 16.79
N GLU A 277 -31.05 8.80 16.08
CA GLU A 277 -31.83 10.04 16.18
C GLU A 277 -33.32 9.87 15.76
N VAL A 278 -33.59 9.01 14.78
CA VAL A 278 -34.96 8.74 14.30
C VAL A 278 -35.73 7.79 15.24
N VAL A 279 -35.01 6.89 15.95
CA VAL A 279 -35.64 5.85 16.80
C VAL A 279 -35.80 6.28 18.25
N LYS A 280 -35.06 7.30 18.71
CA LYS A 280 -35.02 7.71 20.14
C LYS A 280 -35.41 9.18 20.31
N GLY A 281 -36.69 9.42 20.56
CA GLY A 281 -37.15 10.63 21.23
C GLY A 281 -36.70 10.80 22.70
N GLU A 282 -36.05 9.79 23.29
CA GLU A 282 -35.70 9.78 24.75
C GLU A 282 -34.44 8.94 24.99
N ASN A 283 -33.25 9.54 24.99
CA ASN A 283 -32.13 9.19 25.91
C ASN A 283 -30.81 9.86 25.47
N LYS A 284 -30.43 10.93 26.14
CA LYS A 284 -29.21 11.75 25.92
C LYS A 284 -27.89 11.03 26.15
N HIS A 285 -27.84 9.91 26.88
CA HIS A 285 -26.58 9.23 27.24
C HIS A 285 -25.94 8.41 26.09
N SER A 286 -26.75 7.92 25.13
CA SER A 286 -26.21 7.17 23.98
C SER A 286 -25.66 8.08 22.86
N GLU A 287 -26.04 9.35 22.86
CA GLU A 287 -25.59 10.35 21.87
C GLU A 287 -24.10 10.71 22.07
N PHE A 288 -23.66 10.88 23.31
CA PHE A 288 -22.29 11.27 23.64
C PHE A 288 -21.24 10.25 23.16
N LEU A 289 -21.53 8.96 23.28
CA LEU A 289 -20.61 7.89 22.86
C LEU A 289 -20.55 7.72 21.33
N SER A 290 -21.65 7.91 20.60
CA SER A 290 -21.65 7.78 19.13
C SER A 290 -21.01 8.98 18.42
N PHE A 291 -21.17 10.17 18.99
CA PHE A 291 -20.56 11.42 18.54
C PHE A 291 -19.03 11.39 18.72
N SER A 292 -18.57 10.68 19.75
CA SER A 292 -17.16 10.59 20.12
C SER A 292 -16.28 9.86 19.09
N PHE A 293 -16.79 8.91 18.30
CA PHE A 293 -15.96 8.13 17.35
C PHE A 293 -15.90 8.71 15.93
N SER A 294 -16.90 9.48 15.48
CA SER A 294 -16.93 9.99 14.10
C SER A 294 -15.87 11.08 13.86
N TYR A 295 -15.60 11.93 14.86
CA TYR A 295 -14.60 13.00 14.73
C TYR A 295 -13.15 12.47 14.68
N PRO A 296 -12.70 11.55 15.57
CA PRO A 296 -11.38 10.93 15.44
C PRO A 296 -11.17 10.24 14.09
N LEU A 297 -12.19 9.57 13.54
CA LEU A 297 -12.09 8.95 12.22
C LEU A 297 -12.00 9.98 11.09
N LEU A 298 -12.79 11.06 11.16
CA LEU A 298 -12.69 12.16 10.20
C LEU A 298 -11.32 12.83 10.26
N PHE A 299 -10.81 13.11 11.46
CA PHE A 299 -9.49 13.68 11.66
C PHE A 299 -8.40 12.74 11.12
N SER A 300 -8.48 11.45 11.41
CA SER A 300 -7.54 10.44 10.90
C SER A 300 -7.56 10.38 9.37
N PHE A 301 -8.74 10.42 8.76
CA PHE A 301 -8.88 10.45 7.31
C PHE A 301 -8.29 11.73 6.70
N ALA A 302 -8.57 12.88 7.30
CA ALA A 302 -8.01 14.16 6.86
C ALA A 302 -6.48 14.19 6.98
N ALA A 303 -5.92 13.69 8.09
CA ALA A 303 -4.48 13.60 8.30
C ALA A 303 -3.81 12.64 7.30
N MET A 304 -4.40 11.48 7.04
CA MET A 304 -3.93 10.54 6.00
C MET A 304 -4.01 11.15 4.61
N SER A 305 -5.10 11.88 4.29
CA SER A 305 -5.25 12.59 3.01
C SER A 305 -4.19 13.67 2.84
N LEU A 306 -3.87 14.43 3.91
CA LEU A 306 -2.80 15.42 3.89
C LEU A 306 -1.44 14.75 3.69
N ALA A 307 -1.14 13.67 4.41
CA ALA A 307 0.09 12.91 4.20
C ALA A 307 0.19 12.38 2.76
N LEU A 308 -0.92 11.90 2.19
CA LEU A 308 -0.99 11.47 0.79
C LEU A 308 -0.74 12.63 -0.19
N LEU A 309 -1.24 13.83 0.07
CA LEU A 309 -0.93 15.03 -0.73
C LEU A 309 0.57 15.35 -0.69
N LEU A 310 1.22 15.20 0.47
CA LEU A 310 2.65 15.43 0.63
C LEU A 310 3.54 14.41 -0.11
N THR A 311 3.01 13.25 -0.51
CA THR A 311 3.74 12.29 -1.39
C THR A 311 3.81 12.75 -2.84
N VAL A 312 2.93 13.67 -3.26
CA VAL A 312 2.78 14.15 -4.65
C VAL A 312 2.53 13.02 -5.66
N THR A 313 1.89 11.93 -5.23
CA THR A 313 1.58 10.77 -6.06
C THR A 313 0.16 10.87 -6.60
N ARG A 314 0.01 11.48 -7.80
CA ARG A 314 -1.30 11.79 -8.43
C ARG A 314 -2.20 10.56 -8.56
N ALA A 315 -1.63 9.42 -8.93
CA ALA A 315 -2.39 8.18 -9.12
C ALA A 315 -3.06 7.70 -7.82
N SER A 316 -2.33 7.69 -6.70
CA SER A 316 -2.87 7.27 -5.41
C SER A 316 -3.87 8.28 -4.83
N GLN A 317 -3.68 9.58 -5.11
CA GLN A 317 -4.64 10.64 -4.77
C GLN A 317 -5.97 10.43 -5.52
N LEU A 318 -5.90 10.22 -6.85
CA LEU A 318 -7.08 9.90 -7.65
C LEU A 318 -7.74 8.59 -7.19
N ALA A 319 -6.92 7.57 -6.89
CA ALA A 319 -7.41 6.28 -6.39
C ALA A 319 -8.18 6.42 -5.07
N LEU A 320 -7.72 7.27 -4.14
CA LEU A 320 -8.44 7.56 -2.89
C LEU A 320 -9.78 8.27 -3.16
N ILE A 321 -9.81 9.21 -4.10
CA ILE A 321 -11.05 9.90 -4.52
C ILE A 321 -12.04 8.88 -5.09
N VAL A 322 -11.62 8.03 -6.03
CA VAL A 322 -12.46 7.00 -6.65
C VAL A 322 -12.94 5.98 -5.60
N SER A 323 -12.08 5.60 -4.66
CA SER A 323 -12.43 4.78 -3.50
C SER A 323 -13.54 5.43 -2.67
N ALA A 324 -13.38 6.70 -2.29
CA ALA A 324 -14.36 7.44 -1.52
C ALA A 324 -15.71 7.56 -2.25
N PHE A 325 -15.70 7.89 -3.54
CA PHE A 325 -16.90 7.92 -4.37
C PHE A 325 -17.59 6.55 -4.42
N SER A 326 -16.85 5.46 -4.58
CA SER A 326 -17.39 4.10 -4.61
C SER A 326 -18.06 3.71 -3.29
N ILE A 327 -17.44 4.06 -2.15
CA ILE A 327 -18.01 3.84 -0.81
C ILE A 327 -19.32 4.63 -0.65
N VAL A 328 -19.31 5.93 -0.97
CA VAL A 328 -20.50 6.79 -0.84
C VAL A 328 -21.61 6.35 -1.78
N PHE A 329 -21.29 5.99 -3.01
CA PHE A 329 -22.27 5.46 -3.98
C PHE A 329 -22.99 4.21 -3.45
N LEU A 330 -22.26 3.31 -2.79
CA LEU A 330 -22.86 2.13 -2.17
C LEU A 330 -23.78 2.47 -1.00
N VAL A 331 -23.50 3.54 -0.27
CA VAL A 331 -24.24 3.90 0.95
C VAL A 331 -25.44 4.77 0.65
N ASN A 332 -25.27 5.84 -0.09
CA ASN A 332 -26.36 6.78 -0.42
C ASN A 332 -26.01 7.64 -1.64
N ARG A 333 -26.77 7.50 -2.71
CA ARG A 333 -26.57 8.27 -3.96
C ARG A 333 -26.72 9.79 -3.78
N LYS A 334 -27.55 10.25 -2.83
CA LYS A 334 -27.70 11.69 -2.54
C LYS A 334 -26.45 12.27 -1.88
N MET A 335 -25.78 11.50 -1.00
CA MET A 335 -24.50 11.92 -0.42
C MET A 335 -23.38 12.02 -1.47
N LEU A 336 -23.49 11.30 -2.59
CA LEU A 336 -22.55 11.38 -3.69
C LEU A 336 -22.49 12.79 -4.29
N LEU A 337 -23.65 13.44 -4.44
CA LEU A 337 -23.73 14.83 -4.95
C LEU A 337 -23.06 15.82 -3.97
N ILE A 338 -23.26 15.62 -2.68
CA ILE A 338 -22.62 16.45 -1.64
C ILE A 338 -21.11 16.23 -1.67
N LEU A 339 -20.66 14.98 -1.73
CA LEU A 339 -19.23 14.66 -1.83
C LEU A 339 -18.61 15.24 -3.10
N ALA A 340 -19.30 15.15 -4.24
CA ALA A 340 -18.85 15.74 -5.49
C ALA A 340 -18.76 17.28 -5.37
N ALA A 341 -19.76 17.93 -4.78
CA ALA A 341 -19.76 19.38 -4.59
C ALA A 341 -18.61 19.87 -3.68
N ILE A 342 -18.19 19.07 -2.70
CA ILE A 342 -17.07 19.39 -1.81
C ILE A 342 -15.73 19.08 -2.47
N LEU A 343 -15.58 17.89 -3.07
CA LEU A 343 -14.31 17.44 -3.62
C LEU A 343 -13.95 18.11 -4.95
N LEU A 344 -14.93 18.44 -5.79
CA LEU A 344 -14.68 19.05 -7.10
C LEU A 344 -13.91 20.38 -7.00
N PRO A 345 -14.28 21.34 -6.15
CA PRO A 345 -13.51 22.57 -5.96
C PRO A 345 -12.11 22.31 -5.39
N VAL A 346 -11.98 21.34 -4.46
CA VAL A 346 -10.67 20.97 -3.87
C VAL A 346 -9.74 20.34 -4.91
N VAL A 347 -10.29 19.45 -5.75
CA VAL A 347 -9.54 18.83 -6.86
C VAL A 347 -9.13 19.87 -7.88
N ILE A 348 -10.06 20.74 -8.32
CA ILE A 348 -9.75 21.79 -9.27
C ILE A 348 -8.72 22.76 -8.69
N GLY A 349 -8.92 23.24 -7.45
CA GLY A 349 -7.98 24.14 -6.76
C GLY A 349 -6.60 23.50 -6.59
N GLY A 350 -6.55 22.22 -6.23
CA GLY A 350 -5.31 21.46 -6.13
C GLY A 350 -4.59 21.29 -7.48
N LEU A 351 -5.34 21.05 -8.56
CA LEU A 351 -4.82 20.97 -9.91
C LEU A 351 -4.24 22.31 -10.38
N VAL A 352 -4.97 23.40 -10.15
CA VAL A 352 -4.50 24.77 -10.47
C VAL A 352 -3.26 25.12 -9.67
N PHE A 353 -3.26 24.83 -8.38
CA PHE A 353 -2.09 25.07 -7.52
C PHE A 353 -0.86 24.27 -7.99
N LEU A 354 -1.02 23.00 -8.32
CA LEU A 354 0.09 22.17 -8.84
C LEU A 354 0.59 22.65 -10.20
N GLN A 355 -0.31 23.11 -11.06
CA GLN A 355 0.06 23.68 -12.36
C GLN A 355 0.85 24.97 -12.20
N GLN A 356 0.43 25.85 -11.28
CA GLN A 356 1.13 27.13 -11.01
C GLN A 356 2.46 26.95 -10.29
N SER A 357 2.54 26.01 -9.32
CA SER A 357 3.73 25.84 -8.49
C SER A 357 4.83 25.00 -9.16
N ARG A 358 4.51 24.17 -10.14
CA ARG A 358 5.45 23.22 -10.75
C ARG A 358 5.59 23.32 -12.26
N HIS A 359 4.83 24.20 -12.92
CA HIS A 359 4.72 24.31 -14.38
C HIS A 359 4.42 22.97 -15.09
N VAL A 360 3.83 21.99 -14.38
CA VAL A 360 3.51 20.66 -14.88
C VAL A 360 2.03 20.41 -14.70
N GLY A 361 1.28 20.40 -15.80
CA GLY A 361 -0.15 20.10 -15.82
C GLY A 361 -0.43 18.62 -15.52
N PHE A 362 -1.63 18.31 -15.00
CA PHE A 362 -2.07 16.92 -14.78
C PHE A 362 -2.20 16.14 -16.08
N PHE A 363 -2.44 16.84 -17.20
CA PHE A 363 -2.57 16.31 -18.57
C PHE A 363 -1.55 16.95 -19.52
N ASP A 364 -0.41 17.43 -19.02
CA ASP A 364 0.60 18.03 -19.87
C ASP A 364 1.28 16.94 -20.71
N SER A 365 1.09 17.03 -22.04
CA SER A 365 1.75 16.15 -23.01
C SER A 365 3.28 16.31 -23.04
N ASN A 366 3.80 17.38 -22.45
CA ASN A 366 5.24 17.67 -22.32
C ASN A 366 5.85 17.13 -21.01
N ASP A 367 5.02 16.61 -20.08
CA ASP A 367 5.51 15.96 -18.86
C ASP A 367 6.32 14.69 -19.25
N ASP A 368 7.60 14.70 -18.93
CA ASP A 368 8.51 13.58 -19.19
C ASP A 368 8.00 12.25 -18.62
N SER A 369 7.39 12.28 -17.44
CA SER A 369 6.78 11.10 -16.81
C SER A 369 5.65 10.51 -17.66
N THR A 370 4.86 11.34 -18.34
CA THR A 370 3.79 10.90 -19.25
C THR A 370 4.38 10.31 -20.54
N LYS A 371 5.38 10.97 -21.13
CA LYS A 371 6.09 10.47 -22.33
C LYS A 371 6.76 9.13 -22.07
N TYR A 372 7.41 8.96 -20.92
CA TYR A 372 8.04 7.70 -20.53
C TYR A 372 7.03 6.56 -20.46
N ARG A 373 5.90 6.78 -19.78
CA ARG A 373 4.84 5.77 -19.70
C ARG A 373 4.27 5.40 -21.06
N GLN A 374 4.01 6.38 -21.93
CA GLN A 374 3.51 6.12 -23.29
C GLN A 374 4.48 5.23 -24.10
N THR A 375 5.78 5.50 -24.02
CA THR A 375 6.81 4.69 -24.67
C THR A 375 6.84 3.28 -24.10
N MET A 376 6.87 3.15 -22.76
CA MET A 376 6.84 1.85 -22.08
C MET A 376 5.58 1.05 -22.43
N TRP A 377 4.41 1.71 -22.47
CA TRP A 377 3.14 1.04 -22.79
C TRP A 377 3.10 0.57 -24.25
N ARG A 378 3.59 1.38 -25.17
CA ARG A 378 3.72 0.99 -26.58
C ARG A 378 4.65 -0.20 -26.76
N ASP A 379 5.82 -0.18 -26.11
CA ASP A 379 6.78 -1.28 -26.15
C ASP A 379 6.20 -2.55 -25.54
N GLY A 380 5.54 -2.44 -24.37
CA GLY A 380 4.88 -3.56 -23.73
C GLY A 380 3.77 -4.16 -24.57
N ALA A 381 2.88 -3.34 -25.14
CA ALA A 381 1.81 -3.79 -26.03
C ALA A 381 2.36 -4.49 -27.27
N ARG A 382 3.42 -3.94 -27.89
CA ARG A 382 4.09 -4.53 -29.05
C ARG A 382 4.60 -5.94 -28.73
N ILE A 383 5.39 -6.10 -27.66
CA ILE A 383 5.95 -7.40 -27.27
C ILE A 383 4.85 -8.42 -26.92
N TRP A 384 3.82 -7.98 -26.20
CA TRP A 384 2.70 -8.86 -25.83
C TRP A 384 1.95 -9.38 -27.07
N THR A 385 1.72 -8.53 -28.08
CA THR A 385 0.94 -8.88 -29.29
C THR A 385 1.78 -9.45 -30.44
N GLU A 386 3.09 -9.56 -30.28
CA GLU A 386 4.03 -9.96 -31.34
C GLU A 386 3.76 -11.35 -31.89
N ASN A 387 3.38 -12.28 -31.02
CA ASN A 387 3.08 -13.65 -31.40
C ASN A 387 2.09 -14.31 -30.42
N PRO A 388 1.40 -15.42 -30.83
CA PRO A 388 0.42 -16.11 -29.98
C PRO A 388 0.98 -16.63 -28.65
N ARG A 389 2.27 -17.00 -28.58
CA ARG A 389 2.90 -17.45 -27.34
C ARG A 389 2.97 -16.30 -26.33
N ASN A 390 3.47 -15.13 -26.73
CA ASN A 390 3.56 -13.96 -25.86
C ASN A 390 2.17 -13.48 -25.43
N PHE A 391 1.19 -13.55 -26.33
CA PHE A 391 -0.20 -13.22 -26.03
C PHE A 391 -0.80 -14.10 -24.91
N LEU A 392 -0.52 -15.43 -24.95
CA LEU A 392 -1.08 -16.39 -23.98
C LEU A 392 -0.22 -16.54 -22.73
N LEU A 393 1.11 -16.74 -22.87
CA LEU A 393 1.99 -17.08 -21.75
C LEU A 393 2.78 -15.87 -21.23
N GLY A 394 2.83 -14.78 -22.00
CA GLY A 394 3.73 -13.66 -21.75
C GLY A 394 5.19 -14.01 -22.03
N VAL A 395 6.07 -13.07 -21.76
CA VAL A 395 7.52 -13.24 -21.93
C VAL A 395 8.21 -13.78 -20.66
N GLY A 396 7.49 -13.83 -19.54
CA GLY A 396 8.00 -14.21 -18.23
C GLY A 396 8.33 -12.99 -17.35
N MET A 397 8.19 -13.17 -16.04
CA MET A 397 8.47 -12.14 -15.06
C MET A 397 9.93 -11.69 -15.12
N ASP A 398 10.17 -10.38 -15.14
CA ASP A 398 11.48 -9.72 -15.25
C ASP A 398 12.30 -10.07 -16.53
N SER A 399 11.77 -10.82 -17.48
CA SER A 399 12.48 -11.14 -18.73
C SER A 399 12.83 -9.88 -19.52
N THR A 400 12.01 -8.83 -19.43
CA THR A 400 12.26 -7.53 -20.06
C THR A 400 13.54 -6.87 -19.56
N GLN A 401 13.93 -7.09 -18.29
CA GLN A 401 15.18 -6.56 -17.73
C GLN A 401 16.44 -7.21 -18.34
N ARG A 402 16.31 -8.46 -18.83
CA ARG A 402 17.42 -9.17 -19.50
C ARG A 402 17.48 -8.89 -20.99
N PHE A 403 16.33 -8.90 -21.67
CA PHE A 403 16.24 -8.89 -23.12
C PHE A 403 15.85 -7.53 -23.72
N TRP A 404 15.82 -6.44 -22.94
CA TRP A 404 15.40 -5.13 -23.42
C TRP A 404 16.17 -4.61 -24.64
N ARG A 405 17.47 -4.94 -24.74
CA ARG A 405 18.30 -4.57 -25.90
C ARG A 405 17.88 -5.33 -27.15
N GLU A 406 17.72 -6.64 -27.03
CA GLU A 406 17.34 -7.52 -28.16
C GLU A 406 15.93 -7.17 -28.66
N TRP A 407 15.04 -6.80 -27.73
CA TRP A 407 13.67 -6.42 -28.05
C TRP A 407 13.51 -4.92 -28.36
N ASN A 408 14.59 -4.16 -28.40
CA ASN A 408 14.60 -2.72 -28.66
C ASN A 408 13.54 -1.98 -27.83
N MET A 409 13.63 -2.09 -26.51
CA MET A 409 12.68 -1.54 -25.55
C MET A 409 13.27 -0.34 -24.81
N PHE A 410 12.38 0.43 -24.18
CA PHE A 410 12.73 1.50 -23.23
C PHE A 410 13.63 2.58 -23.84
N ASP A 411 13.34 2.98 -25.10
CA ASP A 411 14.13 3.97 -25.85
C ASP A 411 15.64 3.64 -25.86
N GLY A 412 15.97 2.39 -26.20
CA GLY A 412 17.36 1.91 -26.19
C GLY A 412 18.01 1.92 -24.81
N GLY A 413 17.23 1.78 -23.75
CA GLY A 413 17.68 1.72 -22.33
C GLY A 413 17.85 3.08 -21.67
N LYS A 414 17.39 4.16 -22.29
CA LYS A 414 17.37 5.50 -21.68
C LYS A 414 16.29 5.62 -20.60
N LEU A 415 15.23 4.81 -20.70
CA LEU A 415 14.17 4.76 -19.70
C LEU A 415 14.49 3.75 -18.59
N PRO A 416 13.96 3.93 -17.37
CA PRO A 416 14.20 3.00 -16.26
C PRO A 416 13.79 1.56 -16.59
N LEU A 417 14.71 0.61 -16.46
CA LEU A 417 14.50 -0.81 -16.69
C LEU A 417 13.85 -1.44 -15.45
N GLY A 418 12.56 -1.58 -15.41
CA GLY A 418 11.92 -2.18 -14.24
C GLY A 418 10.55 -2.75 -14.56
N HIS A 419 9.61 -1.90 -14.78
CA HIS A 419 8.22 -2.29 -15.01
C HIS A 419 7.49 -1.25 -15.87
N PHE A 420 6.34 -1.64 -16.44
CA PHE A 420 5.57 -0.80 -17.36
C PHE A 420 4.69 0.26 -16.68
N HIS A 421 4.83 0.49 -15.38
CA HIS A 421 3.98 1.42 -14.63
C HIS A 421 2.47 1.19 -14.86
N SER A 422 2.06 -0.06 -15.00
CA SER A 422 0.65 -0.47 -15.14
C SER A 422 0.53 -1.94 -14.77
N THR A 423 -0.22 -2.27 -13.72
CA THR A 423 -0.46 -3.66 -13.31
C THR A 423 -1.13 -4.49 -14.41
N PRO A 424 -2.19 -4.02 -15.11
CA PRO A 424 -2.76 -4.78 -16.23
C PRO A 424 -1.77 -5.07 -17.35
N LEU A 425 -1.01 -4.06 -17.78
CA LEU A 425 -0.03 -4.24 -18.86
C LEU A 425 1.12 -5.15 -18.42
N GLN A 426 1.60 -5.01 -17.18
CA GLN A 426 2.64 -5.88 -16.63
C GLN A 426 2.20 -7.33 -16.65
N LEU A 427 0.95 -7.62 -16.20
CA LEU A 427 0.40 -8.98 -16.25
C LEU A 427 0.31 -9.52 -17.67
N LEU A 428 -0.13 -8.69 -18.63
CA LEU A 428 -0.21 -9.08 -20.05
C LEU A 428 1.16 -9.42 -20.61
N VAL A 429 2.14 -8.54 -20.41
CA VAL A 429 3.49 -8.74 -20.94
C VAL A 429 4.19 -9.92 -20.30
N GLU A 430 4.16 -10.02 -18.97
CA GLU A 430 4.92 -11.03 -18.26
C GLU A 430 4.25 -12.40 -18.24
N ARG A 431 2.90 -12.47 -18.15
CA ARG A 431 2.16 -13.72 -17.86
C ARG A 431 1.00 -13.97 -18.83
N GLY A 432 0.83 -13.09 -19.83
CA GLY A 432 -0.19 -13.20 -20.85
C GLY A 432 -1.63 -12.88 -20.40
N LEU A 433 -2.54 -12.94 -21.36
CA LEU A 433 -3.96 -12.62 -21.16
C LEU A 433 -4.62 -13.42 -20.00
N PRO A 434 -4.38 -14.74 -19.83
CA PRO A 434 -5.02 -15.48 -18.75
C PRO A 434 -4.68 -14.95 -17.36
N ALA A 435 -3.45 -14.46 -17.13
CA ALA A 435 -3.08 -13.86 -15.85
C ALA A 435 -3.91 -12.61 -15.54
N LEU A 436 -4.12 -11.73 -16.52
CA LEU A 436 -4.97 -10.56 -16.34
C LEU A 436 -6.42 -10.95 -16.06
N LEU A 437 -6.98 -11.91 -16.81
CA LEU A 437 -8.36 -12.38 -16.60
C LEU A 437 -8.54 -13.02 -15.21
N LEU A 438 -7.59 -13.82 -14.75
CA LEU A 438 -7.60 -14.42 -13.42
C LEU A 438 -7.49 -13.36 -12.32
N TRP A 439 -6.65 -12.33 -12.50
CA TRP A 439 -6.56 -11.21 -11.58
C TRP A 439 -7.87 -10.42 -11.50
N LEU A 440 -8.49 -10.09 -12.62
CA LEU A 440 -9.79 -9.43 -12.66
C LEU A 440 -10.88 -10.29 -12.02
N TRP A 441 -10.82 -11.61 -12.20
CA TRP A 441 -11.74 -12.56 -11.56
C TRP A 441 -11.58 -12.60 -10.03
N ILE A 442 -10.33 -12.53 -9.50
CA ILE A 442 -10.07 -12.38 -8.05
C ILE A 442 -10.76 -11.11 -7.52
N LEU A 443 -10.53 -9.96 -8.17
CA LEU A 443 -11.13 -8.69 -7.76
C LEU A 443 -12.67 -8.73 -7.82
N TRP A 444 -13.22 -9.34 -8.88
CA TRP A 444 -14.68 -9.48 -9.02
C TRP A 444 -15.30 -10.36 -7.94
N ILE A 445 -14.72 -11.54 -7.65
CA ILE A 445 -15.21 -12.42 -6.58
C ILE A 445 -15.11 -11.70 -5.24
N TYR A 446 -13.98 -11.05 -4.96
CA TYR A 446 -13.78 -10.33 -3.72
C TYR A 446 -14.83 -9.23 -3.53
N GLY A 447 -14.97 -8.34 -4.51
CA GLY A 447 -15.97 -7.28 -4.49
C GLY A 447 -17.40 -7.80 -4.35
N ARG A 448 -17.77 -8.82 -5.14
CA ARG A 448 -19.11 -9.46 -5.05
C ARG A 448 -19.37 -10.05 -3.67
N THR A 449 -18.37 -10.66 -3.05
CA THR A 449 -18.49 -11.29 -1.72
C THR A 449 -18.75 -10.23 -0.65
N LEU A 450 -18.01 -9.11 -0.66
CA LEU A 450 -18.22 -8.00 0.25
C LEU A 450 -19.60 -7.34 0.06
N LEU A 451 -20.04 -7.17 -1.20
CA LEU A 451 -21.33 -6.53 -1.52
C LEU A 451 -22.53 -7.41 -1.12
N ARG A 452 -22.42 -8.73 -1.24
CA ARG A 452 -23.48 -9.66 -0.77
C ARG A 452 -23.71 -9.52 0.73
N LYS A 453 -22.64 -9.53 1.52
CA LYS A 453 -22.73 -9.35 2.97
C LYS A 453 -23.38 -8.03 3.37
N ARG A 454 -23.09 -6.94 2.67
CA ARG A 454 -23.72 -5.64 2.90
C ARG A 454 -25.26 -5.72 2.82
N LYS A 455 -25.81 -6.45 1.84
CA LYS A 455 -27.26 -6.60 1.67
C LYS A 455 -27.93 -7.35 2.81
N PHE A 456 -27.29 -8.44 3.29
CA PHE A 456 -27.84 -9.23 4.40
C PHE A 456 -27.88 -8.43 5.72
N SER A 457 -26.92 -7.56 5.96
CA SER A 457 -26.89 -6.76 7.18
C SER A 457 -27.97 -5.67 7.26
N ASP A 458 -28.63 -5.34 6.13
CA ASP A 458 -29.73 -4.38 6.10
C ASP A 458 -31.11 -5.04 6.35
N VAL A 459 -31.21 -6.38 6.24
CA VAL A 459 -32.47 -7.14 6.35
C VAL A 459 -32.71 -7.71 7.76
N GLU A 460 -31.65 -8.06 8.49
CA GLU A 460 -31.77 -8.58 9.87
C GLU A 460 -31.30 -7.55 10.89
N GLU A 461 -32.22 -6.80 11.48
CA GLU A 461 -32.05 -6.19 12.80
C GLU A 461 -32.16 -7.27 13.88
N SER A 462 -31.41 -8.34 13.79
CA SER A 462 -31.29 -9.26 14.90
C SER A 462 -30.45 -8.63 16.01
N LYS A 463 -30.88 -8.75 17.26
CA LYS A 463 -30.31 -8.17 18.48
C LYS A 463 -28.81 -8.46 18.71
N ILE A 464 -28.14 -9.17 17.80
CA ILE A 464 -26.79 -9.69 18.00
C ILE A 464 -25.71 -8.99 17.14
N PHE A 465 -26.01 -8.40 15.97
CA PHE A 465 -25.04 -7.74 15.04
C PHE A 465 -25.77 -6.99 13.90
N PRO A 466 -25.19 -5.97 13.26
CA PRO A 466 -23.78 -5.66 13.09
C PRO A 466 -23.39 -4.36 13.79
N SER A 467 -22.23 -4.34 14.43
CA SER A 467 -21.66 -3.07 14.84
C SER A 467 -21.31 -2.25 13.58
N TRP A 468 -21.46 -0.93 13.65
CA TRP A 468 -21.07 -0.01 12.55
C TRP A 468 -19.62 -0.25 12.10
N ILE A 469 -18.73 -0.75 12.97
CA ILE A 469 -17.34 -1.09 12.67
C ILE A 469 -17.26 -2.17 11.58
N GLU A 470 -18.08 -3.22 11.65
CA GLU A 470 -18.07 -4.30 10.66
C GLU A 470 -18.50 -3.80 9.28
N LYS A 471 -19.58 -3.00 9.24
CA LYS A 471 -20.01 -2.32 8.01
C LYS A 471 -18.91 -1.41 7.47
N GLY A 472 -18.25 -0.67 8.35
CA GLY A 472 -17.14 0.21 8.02
C GLY A 472 -15.95 -0.54 7.42
N ILE A 473 -15.56 -1.68 8.01
CA ILE A 473 -14.47 -2.52 7.48
C ILE A 473 -14.86 -3.06 6.08
N ILE A 474 -16.09 -3.57 5.90
CA ILE A 474 -16.54 -4.07 4.59
C ILE A 474 -16.50 -2.97 3.52
N LEU A 475 -17.03 -1.78 3.85
CA LEU A 475 -17.02 -0.63 2.94
C LEU A 475 -15.60 -0.17 2.62
N GLY A 476 -14.75 -0.10 3.65
CA GLY A 476 -13.36 0.33 3.50
C GLY A 476 -12.52 -0.67 2.70
N CYS A 477 -12.68 -1.98 2.94
CA CYS A 477 -12.04 -3.03 2.15
C CYS A 477 -12.49 -3.01 0.68
N PHE A 478 -13.78 -2.76 0.42
CA PHE A 478 -14.30 -2.60 -0.94
C PHE A 478 -13.71 -1.34 -1.60
N GLY A 479 -13.73 -0.20 -0.92
CA GLY A 479 -13.13 1.03 -1.43
C GLY A 479 -11.62 0.89 -1.65
N GLY A 480 -10.91 0.24 -0.73
CA GLY A 480 -9.48 -0.06 -0.86
C GLY A 480 -9.18 -0.90 -2.11
N MET A 481 -10.00 -1.93 -2.39
CA MET A 481 -9.88 -2.73 -3.61
C MET A 481 -10.07 -1.90 -4.88
N ILE A 482 -11.09 -1.03 -4.92
CA ILE A 482 -11.34 -0.14 -6.06
C ILE A 482 -10.16 0.83 -6.23
N GLY A 483 -9.67 1.41 -5.13
CA GLY A 483 -8.51 2.30 -5.16
C GLY A 483 -7.24 1.59 -5.62
N PHE A 484 -6.97 0.37 -5.13
CA PHE A 484 -5.84 -0.46 -5.56
C PHE A 484 -5.89 -0.74 -7.07
N PHE A 485 -7.06 -1.11 -7.60
CA PHE A 485 -7.24 -1.29 -9.02
C PHE A 485 -7.03 0.01 -9.81
N THR A 486 -7.56 1.13 -9.31
CA THR A 486 -7.45 2.45 -9.96
C THR A 486 -6.00 2.92 -10.03
N SER A 487 -5.23 2.86 -8.93
CA SER A 487 -3.81 3.22 -8.92
C SER A 487 -3.01 2.25 -9.80
N GLY A 488 -3.37 0.97 -9.80
CA GLY A 488 -2.75 -0.07 -10.60
C GLY A 488 -2.85 0.12 -12.11
N LEU A 489 -3.78 0.95 -12.60
CA LEU A 489 -3.84 1.28 -14.03
C LEU A 489 -2.59 2.03 -14.53
N VAL A 490 -1.97 2.83 -13.64
CA VAL A 490 -0.81 3.68 -13.96
C VAL A 490 0.40 3.46 -13.05
N HIS A 491 0.33 2.42 -12.19
CA HIS A 491 1.43 1.91 -11.35
C HIS A 491 1.44 0.38 -11.38
N TYR A 492 2.58 -0.23 -11.10
CA TYR A 492 2.68 -1.67 -10.90
C TYR A 492 2.64 -2.02 -9.41
N ASN A 493 1.50 -1.78 -8.79
CA ASN A 493 1.30 -1.97 -7.35
C ASN A 493 1.21 -3.45 -6.93
N LEU A 494 0.87 -4.37 -7.83
CA LEU A 494 0.94 -5.82 -7.60
C LEU A 494 2.38 -6.35 -7.56
N GLY A 495 3.38 -5.57 -7.95
CA GLY A 495 4.80 -5.90 -7.83
C GLY A 495 5.49 -5.19 -6.67
N ASP A 496 4.80 -4.27 -6.00
CA ASP A 496 5.27 -3.61 -4.79
C ASP A 496 4.85 -4.43 -3.57
N GLN A 497 5.80 -5.15 -2.98
CA GLN A 497 5.53 -6.14 -1.94
C GLN A 497 4.88 -5.52 -0.69
N GLU A 498 5.24 -4.30 -0.32
CA GLU A 498 4.63 -3.58 0.81
C GLU A 498 3.15 -3.31 0.57
N VAL A 499 2.82 -2.85 -0.61
CA VAL A 499 1.45 -2.53 -1.02
C VAL A 499 0.62 -3.80 -1.13
N GLU A 500 1.19 -4.83 -1.77
CA GLU A 500 0.56 -6.13 -1.96
C GLU A 500 0.26 -6.83 -0.62
N MET A 501 1.19 -6.76 0.35
CA MET A 501 0.96 -7.28 1.71
C MET A 501 -0.25 -6.63 2.36
N VAL A 502 -0.33 -5.29 2.37
CA VAL A 502 -1.46 -4.56 2.97
C VAL A 502 -2.76 -4.88 2.23
N PHE A 503 -2.73 -5.01 0.90
CA PHE A 503 -3.90 -5.41 0.12
C PHE A 503 -4.43 -6.80 0.53
N PHE A 504 -3.57 -7.82 0.65
CA PHE A 504 -3.99 -9.16 1.09
C PHE A 504 -4.38 -9.21 2.57
N MET A 505 -3.80 -8.37 3.42
CA MET A 505 -4.25 -8.21 4.81
C MET A 505 -5.69 -7.67 4.86
N LEU A 506 -6.01 -6.63 4.11
CA LEU A 506 -7.36 -6.06 4.02
C LEU A 506 -8.34 -7.05 3.38
N MET A 507 -7.90 -7.78 2.35
CA MET A 507 -8.70 -8.85 1.74
C MET A 507 -9.05 -9.92 2.79
N GLY A 508 -8.07 -10.32 3.60
CA GLY A 508 -8.26 -11.28 4.70
C GLY A 508 -9.23 -10.77 5.77
N LEU A 509 -9.12 -9.49 6.17
CA LEU A 509 -10.05 -8.87 7.12
C LEU A 509 -11.49 -8.87 6.58
N GLY A 510 -11.69 -8.44 5.35
CA GLY A 510 -13.00 -8.36 4.71
C GLY A 510 -13.66 -9.74 4.58
N ILE A 511 -12.92 -10.74 4.11
CA ILE A 511 -13.43 -12.11 3.94
C ILE A 511 -13.67 -12.79 5.28
N SER A 512 -12.84 -12.53 6.31
CA SER A 512 -13.08 -13.06 7.66
C SER A 512 -14.42 -12.63 8.23
N LEU A 513 -14.85 -11.38 8.00
CA LEU A 513 -16.18 -10.91 8.41
C LEU A 513 -17.32 -11.67 7.72
N VAL A 514 -17.14 -12.01 6.44
CA VAL A 514 -18.18 -12.74 5.69
C VAL A 514 -18.27 -14.19 6.11
N THR A 515 -17.12 -14.86 6.30
CA THR A 515 -17.07 -16.30 6.59
C THR A 515 -17.46 -16.66 8.02
N GLN A 516 -17.20 -15.77 9.00
CA GLN A 516 -17.58 -16.01 10.40
C GLN A 516 -19.09 -16.02 10.61
N ASP A 517 -19.84 -15.16 9.93
CA ASP A 517 -21.31 -15.16 10.00
C ASP A 517 -21.92 -16.46 9.45
N SER A 518 -21.40 -16.94 8.33
CA SER A 518 -21.88 -18.19 7.74
C SER A 518 -21.69 -19.38 8.69
N ARG A 519 -20.63 -19.39 9.49
CA ARG A 519 -20.36 -20.43 10.50
C ARG A 519 -21.30 -20.32 11.70
N PHE A 520 -21.60 -19.11 12.15
CA PHE A 520 -22.51 -18.86 13.26
C PHE A 520 -23.94 -19.31 12.90
N MET A 521 -24.39 -18.99 11.67
CA MET A 521 -25.69 -19.43 11.17
C MET A 521 -25.79 -20.98 11.10
N LEU A 522 -24.76 -21.64 10.56
CA LEU A 522 -24.76 -23.12 10.48
C LEU A 522 -24.73 -23.79 11.85
N GLN A 523 -24.07 -23.24 12.86
CA GLN A 523 -24.05 -23.77 14.22
C GLN A 523 -25.42 -23.63 14.91
N ASN A 524 -26.15 -22.54 14.67
CA ASN A 524 -27.47 -22.33 15.26
C ASN A 524 -28.57 -23.17 14.58
N TYR A 525 -28.39 -23.51 13.29
CA TYR A 525 -29.31 -24.42 12.58
C TYR A 525 -29.04 -25.93 12.85
N SER A 526 -27.84 -26.26 13.32
CA SER A 526 -27.44 -27.63 13.63
C SER A 526 -27.66 -28.05 15.09
N SER A 527 -28.12 -27.13 15.97
CA SER A 527 -28.68 -27.49 17.27
C SER A 527 -30.15 -27.82 17.04
N PRO A 528 -30.56 -29.13 17.02
CA PRO A 528 -31.97 -29.45 16.99
C PRO A 528 -32.59 -28.95 18.28
N ASN A 529 -33.74 -28.29 18.18
CA ASN A 529 -34.61 -28.08 19.32
C ASN A 529 -34.76 -29.41 20.01
N GLY A 530 -33.98 -29.65 21.02
CA GLY A 530 -34.13 -30.74 21.95
C GLY A 530 -35.10 -30.29 23.03
N GLU A 531 -36.26 -30.88 22.95
CA GLU A 531 -37.06 -31.34 24.07
C GLU A 531 -37.83 -30.30 24.87
N SER A 532 -39.08 -30.28 24.61
CA SER A 532 -40.19 -30.01 25.52
C SER A 532 -40.12 -30.82 26.79
#